data_e1e4c4d22dec5384167b5cb790b37235
#
_entry.id   e1e4c4d22dec5384167b5cb790b37235
#
_cell.length_a   1.000
_cell.length_b   1.000
_cell.length_c   1.000
_cell.angle_alpha   90.00
_cell.angle_beta   90.00
_cell.angle_gamma   90.00
#
_symmetry.space_group_name_H-M   'P 1'
#
loop_
_entity.id
_entity.type
_entity.pdbx_description
1 polymer ?
#
loop_
_entity_poly.entity_id
_entity_poly.type
_entity_poly.pdbx_seq_one_letter_code
_entity_poly.pdbx_strand_id
1 'polypeptide(L)'
;MILTKLIAYLGQQLNQGTNEIYVGVEAPTEKAGYVLIDQTGSATQNHITTTTIAVQSYGESLLAAYELNETVKSAMLNFVEDNEIASVKLETDYNFTNTATKQYRWQAVYEITHYLGGN
;
A
#
# COMPACT_ATOMS: atom_id res chain seq x y z
N MET A 1 14.90 3.51 -2.87
CA MET A 1 14.01 3.93 -1.79
C MET A 1 12.81 3.01 -1.71
N ILE A 2 12.44 2.63 -0.51
CA ILE A 2 11.38 1.63 -0.33
C ILE A 2 10.02 2.11 -0.87
N LEU A 3 9.70 3.38 -0.70
CA LEU A 3 8.42 3.92 -1.13
C LEU A 3 8.23 3.83 -2.65
N THR A 4 9.24 4.25 -3.41
CA THR A 4 9.15 4.18 -4.88
C THR A 4 9.13 2.73 -5.36
N LYS A 5 9.89 1.85 -4.69
CA LYS A 5 9.89 0.42 -5.01
C LYS A 5 8.50 -0.18 -4.78
N LEU A 6 7.86 0.18 -3.66
CA LEU A 6 6.53 -0.33 -3.33
C LEU A 6 5.46 0.18 -4.30
N ILE A 7 5.54 1.47 -4.67
CA ILE A 7 4.61 2.05 -5.64
C ILE A 7 4.69 1.29 -6.97
N ALA A 8 5.90 1.05 -7.45
CA ALA A 8 6.10 0.32 -8.72
C ALA A 8 5.59 -1.11 -8.61
N TYR A 9 5.89 -1.77 -7.50
CA TYR A 9 5.46 -3.16 -7.28
C TYR A 9 3.93 -3.28 -7.25
N LEU A 10 3.27 -2.46 -6.43
CA LEU A 10 1.81 -2.53 -6.32
C LEU A 10 1.14 -2.12 -7.62
N GLY A 11 1.67 -1.10 -8.30
CA GLY A 11 1.14 -0.70 -9.60
C GLY A 11 1.15 -1.84 -10.59
N GLN A 12 2.22 -2.61 -10.63
CA GLN A 12 2.33 -3.76 -11.51
C GLN A 12 1.38 -4.88 -11.08
N GLN A 13 1.33 -5.19 -9.79
CA GLN A 13 0.52 -6.29 -9.28
C GLN A 13 -0.98 -6.02 -9.45
N LEU A 14 -1.42 -4.79 -9.23
CA LEU A 14 -2.83 -4.45 -9.30
C LEU A 14 -3.34 -4.25 -10.73
N ASN A 15 -2.43 -4.12 -11.70
CA ASN A 15 -2.79 -3.84 -13.10
C ASN A 15 -2.41 -4.98 -14.04
N GLN A 16 -2.43 -6.21 -13.56
CA GLN A 16 -2.10 -7.37 -14.40
C GLN A 16 -3.23 -7.75 -15.36
N GLY A 17 -4.40 -7.21 -15.15
CA GLY A 17 -5.54 -7.45 -16.02
C GLY A 17 -5.79 -6.25 -16.90
N THR A 18 -7.07 -5.94 -17.10
CA THR A 18 -7.48 -4.84 -17.95
C THR A 18 -7.76 -3.56 -17.16
N ASN A 19 -7.81 -3.64 -15.84
CA ASN A 19 -8.13 -2.49 -15.00
C ASN A 19 -6.88 -1.69 -14.73
N GLU A 20 -7.02 -0.37 -14.83
CA GLU A 20 -5.95 0.54 -14.49
C GLU A 20 -6.23 1.14 -13.13
N ILE A 21 -5.48 0.71 -12.14
CA ILE A 21 -5.59 1.22 -10.78
C ILE A 21 -4.38 2.10 -10.53
N TYR A 22 -4.66 3.36 -10.24
CA TYR A 22 -3.61 4.29 -9.89
C TYR A 22 -3.04 3.93 -8.52
N VAL A 23 -1.71 3.95 -8.41
CA VAL A 23 -1.01 3.76 -7.14
C VAL A 23 0.00 4.90 -6.99
N GLY A 24 -0.10 5.64 -5.91
CA GLY A 24 0.82 6.76 -5.70
C GLY A 24 0.70 7.34 -4.31
N VAL A 25 1.22 8.55 -4.13
CA VAL A 25 1.22 9.23 -2.83
C VAL A 25 0.21 10.37 -2.78
N GLU A 26 -0.32 10.78 -3.92
CA GLU A 26 -1.31 11.86 -4.01
C GLU A 26 -2.50 11.38 -4.80
N ALA A 27 -3.69 11.81 -4.39
CA ALA A 27 -4.92 11.38 -5.04
C ALA A 27 -4.95 11.82 -6.51
N PRO A 28 -5.31 10.89 -7.42
CA PRO A 28 -5.45 11.26 -8.84
C PRO A 28 -6.75 12.04 -9.03
N THR A 29 -6.82 12.77 -10.15
CA THR A 29 -8.06 13.41 -10.53
C THR A 29 -8.93 12.43 -11.32
N GLU A 30 -10.24 12.53 -11.17
CA GLU A 30 -11.23 11.80 -11.97
C GLU A 30 -11.16 10.28 -11.88
N LYS A 31 -10.65 9.75 -10.77
CA LYS A 31 -10.64 8.31 -10.53
C LYS A 31 -11.34 8.03 -9.21
N ALA A 32 -12.25 7.06 -9.22
CA ALA A 32 -12.95 6.65 -8.01
C ALA A 32 -12.19 5.53 -7.28
N GLY A 33 -11.52 4.65 -8.04
CA GLY A 33 -10.76 3.55 -7.45
C GLY A 33 -9.25 3.78 -7.60
N TYR A 34 -8.55 3.85 -6.48
CA TYR A 34 -7.11 4.04 -6.48
C TYR A 34 -6.51 3.69 -5.14
N VAL A 35 -5.19 3.59 -5.09
CA VAL A 35 -4.45 3.25 -3.88
C VAL A 35 -3.46 4.36 -3.59
N LEU A 36 -3.47 4.85 -2.35
CA LEU A 36 -2.49 5.82 -1.87
C LEU A 36 -1.60 5.18 -0.82
N ILE A 37 -0.31 5.47 -0.90
CA ILE A 37 0.69 4.93 0.01
C ILE A 37 1.29 6.08 0.81
N ASP A 38 1.28 5.94 2.13
CA ASP A 38 1.81 6.94 3.03
C ASP A 38 2.84 6.30 3.95
N GLN A 39 4.07 6.80 3.88
CA GLN A 39 5.12 6.34 4.79
C GLN A 39 5.01 7.18 6.06
N THR A 40 4.62 6.53 7.16
CA THR A 40 4.36 7.23 8.42
C THR A 40 5.53 7.23 9.38
N GLY A 41 6.53 6.39 9.15
CA GLY A 41 7.71 6.39 10.00
C GLY A 41 8.72 5.36 9.55
N SER A 42 9.93 5.44 10.10
CA SER A 42 10.96 4.44 9.87
C SER A 42 11.97 4.47 11.01
N ALA A 43 12.64 3.33 11.21
CA ALA A 43 13.72 3.21 12.19
C ALA A 43 14.79 2.31 11.59
N THR A 44 16.05 2.68 11.77
CA THR A 44 17.17 1.93 11.23
C THR A 44 18.08 1.48 12.37
N GLN A 45 18.48 0.21 12.33
CA GLN A 45 19.39 -0.37 13.29
C GLN A 45 20.20 -1.45 12.59
N ASN A 46 21.54 -1.38 12.70
CA ASN A 46 22.45 -2.38 12.13
C ASN A 46 22.21 -2.59 10.63
N HIS A 47 22.05 -1.50 9.89
CA HIS A 47 21.84 -1.50 8.44
C HIS A 47 20.53 -2.15 8.01
N ILE A 48 19.61 -2.32 8.96
CA ILE A 48 18.27 -2.83 8.68
C ILE A 48 17.28 -1.73 9.03
N THR A 49 16.40 -1.43 8.10
CA THR A 49 15.38 -0.40 8.28
C THR A 49 14.01 -1.04 8.38
N THR A 50 13.24 -0.64 9.37
CA THR A 50 11.82 -0.99 9.47
C THR A 50 11.02 0.25 9.15
N THR A 51 10.19 0.17 8.13
CA THR A 51 9.38 1.30 7.65
C THR A 51 7.91 0.98 7.86
N THR A 52 7.19 1.93 8.43
CA THR A 52 5.75 1.81 8.62
C THR A 52 5.05 2.48 7.45
N ILE A 53 4.20 1.72 6.78
CA ILE A 53 3.51 2.15 5.58
C ILE A 53 2.01 1.99 5.78
N ALA A 54 1.25 3.05 5.54
CA ALA A 54 -0.20 2.97 5.47
C ALA A 54 -0.60 2.91 4.00
N VAL A 55 -1.40 1.92 3.63
CA VAL A 55 -1.91 1.75 2.27
C VAL A 55 -3.41 1.96 2.32
N GLN A 56 -3.88 2.99 1.62
CA GLN A 56 -5.29 3.36 1.59
C GLN A 56 -5.90 2.95 0.27
N SER A 57 -6.93 2.12 0.33
CA SER A 57 -7.65 1.63 -0.86
C SER A 57 -8.96 2.38 -0.98
N TYR A 58 -9.13 3.14 -2.06
CA TYR A 58 -10.31 3.96 -2.31
C TYR A 58 -11.20 3.27 -3.34
N GLY A 59 -12.51 3.41 -3.18
CA GLY A 59 -13.47 2.84 -4.11
C GLY A 59 -14.73 3.67 -4.22
N GLU A 60 -15.56 3.34 -5.23
CA GLU A 60 -16.83 4.00 -5.45
C GLU A 60 -17.86 3.67 -4.36
N SER A 61 -17.61 2.59 -3.64
CA SER A 61 -18.47 2.15 -2.56
C SER A 61 -17.59 1.55 -1.47
N LEU A 62 -18.17 1.34 -0.29
CA LEU A 62 -17.44 0.70 0.79
C LEU A 62 -17.02 -0.71 0.39
N LEU A 63 -17.88 -1.46 -0.30
CA LEU A 63 -17.53 -2.80 -0.75
C LEU A 63 -16.37 -2.77 -1.75
N ALA A 64 -16.39 -1.83 -2.69
CA ALA A 64 -15.30 -1.71 -3.66
C ALA A 64 -13.97 -1.38 -2.97
N ALA A 65 -14.00 -0.49 -1.99
CA ALA A 65 -12.79 -0.14 -1.22
C ALA A 65 -12.28 -1.35 -0.43
N TYR A 66 -13.20 -2.10 0.18
CA TYR A 66 -12.85 -3.30 0.92
C TYR A 66 -12.21 -4.36 0.01
N GLU A 67 -12.82 -4.61 -1.15
CA GLU A 67 -12.31 -5.60 -2.09
C GLU A 67 -10.93 -5.21 -2.62
N LEU A 68 -10.73 -3.94 -2.90
CA LEU A 68 -9.42 -3.46 -3.33
C LEU A 68 -8.38 -3.67 -2.22
N ASN A 69 -8.76 -3.38 -0.97
CA ASN A 69 -7.87 -3.61 0.17
C ASN A 69 -7.47 -5.09 0.29
N GLU A 70 -8.41 -6.02 0.05
CA GLU A 70 -8.09 -7.45 0.10
C GLU A 70 -7.12 -7.84 -1.00
N THR A 71 -7.26 -7.27 -2.19
CA THR A 71 -6.33 -7.50 -3.28
C THR A 71 -4.94 -6.95 -2.94
N VAL A 72 -4.90 -5.75 -2.35
CA VAL A 72 -3.65 -5.14 -1.89
C VAL A 72 -2.97 -6.02 -0.84
N LYS A 73 -3.74 -6.55 0.11
CA LYS A 73 -3.18 -7.40 1.15
C LYS A 73 -2.52 -8.64 0.57
N SER A 74 -3.15 -9.26 -0.43
CA SER A 74 -2.57 -10.43 -1.11
C SER A 74 -1.26 -10.06 -1.82
N ALA A 75 -1.25 -8.92 -2.51
CA ALA A 75 -0.04 -8.46 -3.19
C ALA A 75 1.08 -8.15 -2.19
N MET A 76 0.73 -7.53 -1.06
CA MET A 76 1.73 -7.18 -0.04
C MET A 76 2.43 -8.40 0.54
N LEU A 77 1.71 -9.50 0.72
CA LEU A 77 2.33 -10.71 1.24
C LEU A 77 3.46 -11.21 0.35
N ASN A 78 3.33 -11.02 -0.96
CA ASN A 78 4.34 -11.49 -1.91
C ASN A 78 5.48 -10.51 -2.11
N PHE A 79 5.38 -9.32 -1.56
CA PHE A 79 6.46 -8.33 -1.65
C PHE A 79 7.74 -8.81 -0.97
N VAL A 80 7.61 -9.72 -0.01
CA VAL A 80 8.76 -10.29 0.68
C VAL A 80 9.67 -11.09 -0.26
N GLU A 81 9.19 -11.46 -1.46
CA GLU A 81 10.01 -12.17 -2.44
C GLU A 81 11.08 -11.27 -3.07
N ASP A 82 10.96 -9.96 -2.91
CA ASP A 82 12.01 -9.05 -3.37
C ASP A 82 13.25 -9.23 -2.49
N ASN A 83 14.43 -9.26 -3.12
CA ASN A 83 15.69 -9.54 -2.43
C ASN A 83 16.03 -8.55 -1.33
N GLU A 84 15.52 -7.33 -1.43
CA GLU A 84 15.84 -6.30 -0.47
C GLU A 84 14.87 -6.27 0.72
N ILE A 85 13.81 -7.08 0.65
CA ILE A 85 12.78 -7.08 1.66
C ILE A 85 12.96 -8.30 2.57
N ALA A 86 13.15 -8.05 3.86
CA ALA A 86 13.32 -9.13 4.84
C ALA A 86 11.97 -9.62 5.36
N SER A 87 11.02 -8.71 5.58
CA SER A 87 9.69 -9.11 6.05
C SER A 87 8.66 -8.03 5.74
N VAL A 88 7.41 -8.47 5.58
CA VAL A 88 6.25 -7.61 5.45
C VAL A 88 5.24 -8.10 6.48
N LYS A 89 4.85 -7.22 7.40
CA LYS A 89 3.94 -7.59 8.48
C LYS A 89 2.74 -6.65 8.47
N LEU A 90 1.54 -7.22 8.36
CA LEU A 90 0.30 -6.46 8.50
C LEU A 90 0.07 -6.18 9.98
N GLU A 91 0.04 -4.92 10.36
CA GLU A 91 -0.22 -4.53 11.74
C GLU A 91 -1.71 -4.43 12.02
N THR A 92 -2.44 -3.78 11.12
CA THR A 92 -3.87 -3.61 11.27
C THR A 92 -4.48 -3.20 9.94
N ASP A 93 -5.78 -3.46 9.77
CA ASP A 93 -6.53 -2.86 8.67
C ASP A 93 -7.94 -2.55 9.16
N TYR A 94 -8.52 -1.49 8.61
CA TYR A 94 -9.80 -1.00 9.11
C TYR A 94 -10.45 -0.06 8.11
N ASN A 95 -11.76 0.12 8.30
CA ASN A 95 -12.55 1.07 7.52
C ASN A 95 -12.17 2.49 7.94
N PHE A 96 -11.67 3.26 6.98
CA PHE A 96 -11.21 4.63 7.21
C PHE A 96 -12.02 5.63 6.40
N THR A 97 -13.26 5.28 6.07
CA THR A 97 -14.13 6.09 5.23
C THR A 97 -14.43 7.44 5.86
N ASN A 98 -14.35 8.49 5.04
CA ASN A 98 -14.80 9.80 5.43
C ASN A 98 -16.30 9.89 5.16
N THR A 99 -17.12 9.74 6.21
CA THR A 99 -18.57 9.69 6.05
C THR A 99 -19.19 11.02 5.64
N ALA A 100 -18.53 12.13 5.98
CA ALA A 100 -19.04 13.45 5.62
C ALA A 100 -18.97 13.71 4.12
N THR A 101 -17.90 13.22 3.46
CA THR A 101 -17.70 13.41 2.03
C THR A 101 -18.05 12.16 1.23
N LYS A 102 -18.43 11.07 1.90
CA LYS A 102 -18.70 9.76 1.30
C LYS A 102 -17.50 9.26 0.49
N GLN A 103 -16.30 9.55 0.98
CA GLN A 103 -15.08 9.05 0.37
C GLN A 103 -14.76 7.71 1.01
N TYR A 104 -15.13 6.64 0.31
CA TYR A 104 -15.00 5.27 0.82
C TYR A 104 -13.55 4.83 0.70
N ARG A 105 -12.97 4.43 1.83
CA ARG A 105 -11.59 3.96 1.84
C ARG A 105 -11.36 2.99 2.97
N TRP A 106 -10.48 2.04 2.72
CA TRP A 106 -10.02 1.07 3.71
C TRP A 106 -8.53 1.30 3.90
N GLN A 107 -8.03 1.25 5.11
CA GLN A 107 -6.61 1.49 5.37
C GLN A 107 -5.98 0.27 6.02
N ALA A 108 -4.85 -0.17 5.47
CA ALA A 108 -4.04 -1.22 6.04
C ALA A 108 -2.68 -0.65 6.38
N VAL A 109 -2.18 -0.98 7.57
CA VAL A 109 -0.87 -0.50 8.04
C VAL A 109 0.08 -1.68 8.10
N TYR A 110 1.25 -1.52 7.47
CA TYR A 110 2.26 -2.57 7.39
C TYR A 110 3.57 -2.10 7.98
N GLU A 111 4.31 -3.04 8.56
CA GLU A 111 5.73 -2.83 8.85
C GLU A 111 6.53 -3.61 7.83
N ILE A 112 7.43 -2.92 7.14
CA ILE A 112 8.29 -3.53 6.13
C ILE A 112 9.72 -3.40 6.62
N THR A 113 10.37 -4.56 6.79
CA THR A 113 11.78 -4.60 7.18
C THR A 113 12.61 -4.87 5.94
N HIS A 114 13.59 -4.01 5.68
CA HIS A 114 14.39 -4.11 4.47
C HIS A 114 15.83 -3.70 4.76
N TYR A 115 16.70 -4.06 3.84
CA TYR A 115 18.12 -3.81 4.01
C TYR A 115 18.49 -2.42 3.52
N LEU A 116 19.21 -1.68 4.36
CA LEU A 116 19.58 -0.31 4.04
C LEU A 116 20.48 -0.22 2.82
N GLY A 117 21.33 -1.19 2.63
CA GLY A 117 22.30 -1.17 1.55
C GLY A 117 21.75 -1.51 0.17
N GLY A 118 20.49 -1.83 0.08
CA GLY A 118 19.85 -2.23 -1.17
C GLY A 118 19.54 -1.10 -2.13
N ASN A 119 20.00 0.07 -1.84
CA ASN A 119 19.80 1.23 -2.68
C ASN A 119 20.61 1.20 -3.96
#